data_8f675c4cfcaf87f6c13f165390117631
#
_entry.id   8f675c4cfcaf87f6c13f165390117631
#
_cell.length_a   1.000
_cell.length_b   1.000
_cell.length_c   1.000
_cell.angle_alpha   90.00
_cell.angle_beta   90.00
_cell.angle_gamma   90.00
#
_symmetry.space_group_name_H-M   'P 1'
#
loop_
_entity.id
_entity.type
_entity.pdbx_description
1 polymer ?
#
loop_
_entity_poly.entity_id
_entity_poly.type
_entity_poly.pdbx_seq_one_letter_code
_entity_poly.pdbx_strand_id
1 'polypeptide(L)'
;MTPEHPIILCGFTSSGKTTIGKLLSEQLGLPFYDTDQMLIEHYKMTIPEIFAEGGESLFRDYEHEIARQVCGLGPSVVSTGGGMLTFDRNGELLEKSGMIFYIDRPFEDCYRNLALHPERPLFKNHTKEEIDNTYLTRRGLYKKYAKYAIPNTGGPQDAVAKIYALL
;
A
#
# COMPACT_ATOMS: atom_id res chain seq x y z
N MET A 1 19.60 -0.98 13.09
CA MET A 1 20.37 -0.84 11.85
C MET A 1 19.55 -0.02 10.87
N THR A 2 20.11 0.98 10.24
CA THR A 2 19.35 1.78 9.26
C THR A 2 19.26 0.97 7.96
N PRO A 3 18.09 0.70 7.40
CA PRO A 3 17.98 -0.04 6.15
C PRO A 3 18.65 0.73 5.00
N GLU A 4 19.29 0.03 4.09
CA GLU A 4 19.95 0.63 2.91
C GLU A 4 18.97 0.85 1.75
N HIS A 5 17.82 0.22 1.79
CA HIS A 5 16.79 0.23 0.76
C HIS A 5 15.42 0.64 1.32
N PRO A 6 14.47 0.98 0.48
CA PRO A 6 13.11 1.31 0.91
C PRO A 6 12.45 0.17 1.71
N ILE A 7 11.76 0.54 2.79
CA ILE A 7 10.79 -0.31 3.48
C ILE A 7 9.44 -0.06 2.82
N ILE A 8 8.87 -1.08 2.21
CA ILE A 8 7.64 -0.96 1.41
C ILE A 8 6.50 -1.64 2.16
N LEU A 9 5.43 -0.89 2.44
CA LEU A 9 4.24 -1.40 3.10
C LEU A 9 3.14 -1.64 2.07
N CYS A 10 2.66 -2.87 1.97
CA CYS A 10 1.49 -3.22 1.16
C CYS A 10 0.37 -3.76 2.05
N GLY A 11 -0.83 -3.82 1.51
CA GLY A 11 -2.00 -4.30 2.20
C GLY A 11 -3.29 -3.71 1.64
N PHE A 12 -4.41 -4.26 2.09
CA PHE A 12 -5.72 -3.85 1.61
C PHE A 12 -6.04 -2.39 1.96
N THR A 13 -6.98 -1.80 1.24
CA THR A 13 -7.51 -0.47 1.56
C THR A 13 -7.98 -0.43 3.02
N SER A 14 -7.63 0.62 3.74
CA SER A 14 -7.93 0.79 5.16
C SER A 14 -7.24 -0.22 6.11
N SER A 15 -6.16 -0.85 5.68
CA SER A 15 -5.38 -1.75 6.55
C SER A 15 -4.44 -1.04 7.51
N GLY A 16 -4.28 0.29 7.39
CA GLY A 16 -3.45 1.10 8.29
C GLY A 16 -2.04 1.41 7.79
N LYS A 17 -1.73 1.11 6.53
CA LYS A 17 -0.40 1.33 5.94
C LYS A 17 0.13 2.75 6.12
N THR A 18 -0.69 3.75 5.84
CA THR A 18 -0.25 5.16 5.93
C THR A 18 0.07 5.54 7.37
N THR A 19 -0.77 5.17 8.32
CA THR A 19 -0.54 5.45 9.75
C THR A 19 0.70 4.73 10.26
N ILE A 20 0.82 3.44 9.97
CA ILE A 20 1.99 2.61 10.35
C ILE A 20 3.25 3.17 9.69
N GLY A 21 3.17 3.51 8.40
CA GLY A 21 4.31 4.04 7.65
C GLY A 21 4.85 5.35 8.22
N LYS A 22 3.98 6.28 8.57
CA LYS A 22 4.37 7.54 9.20
C LYS A 22 5.04 7.33 10.55
N LEU A 23 4.45 6.51 11.42
CA LEU A 23 5.03 6.20 12.73
C LEU A 23 6.39 5.50 12.60
N LEU A 24 6.51 4.56 11.67
CA LEU A 24 7.77 3.86 11.40
C LEU A 24 8.84 4.81 10.87
N SER A 25 8.47 5.73 9.96
CA SER A 25 9.37 6.73 9.40
C SER A 25 9.92 7.66 10.48
N GLU A 26 9.06 8.14 11.37
CA GLU A 26 9.43 8.96 12.52
C GLU A 26 10.40 8.22 13.46
N GLN A 27 10.10 6.95 13.77
CA GLN A 27 10.95 6.15 14.66
C GLN A 27 12.32 5.84 14.06
N LEU A 28 12.41 5.69 12.74
CA LEU A 28 13.65 5.39 12.03
C LEU A 28 14.41 6.67 11.60
N GLY A 29 13.79 7.85 11.67
CA GLY A 29 14.34 9.10 11.13
C GLY A 29 14.48 9.07 9.60
N LEU A 30 13.59 8.35 8.90
CA LEU A 30 13.60 8.19 7.44
C LEU A 30 12.46 8.98 6.80
N PRO A 31 12.60 9.41 5.53
CA PRO A 31 11.50 10.04 4.81
C PRO A 31 10.35 9.05 4.58
N PHE A 32 9.13 9.58 4.56
CA PHE A 32 7.91 8.83 4.27
C PHE A 32 7.35 9.24 2.90
N TYR A 33 6.94 8.24 2.12
CA TYR A 33 6.29 8.41 0.83
C TYR A 33 4.99 7.60 0.78
N ASP A 34 3.96 8.18 0.18
CA ASP A 34 2.71 7.50 -0.17
C ASP A 34 2.60 7.48 -1.71
N THR A 35 2.45 6.31 -2.30
CA THR A 35 2.49 6.18 -3.77
C THR A 35 1.32 6.84 -4.45
N ASP A 36 0.14 6.90 -3.83
CA ASP A 36 -1.01 7.63 -4.37
C ASP A 36 -0.73 9.15 -4.39
N GLN A 37 -0.11 9.66 -3.34
CA GLN A 37 0.31 11.06 -3.28
C GLN A 37 1.41 11.37 -4.30
N MET A 38 2.40 10.50 -4.44
CA MET A 38 3.45 10.63 -5.47
C MET A 38 2.83 10.70 -6.87
N LEU A 39 1.82 9.88 -7.15
CA LEU A 39 1.11 9.85 -8.42
C LEU A 39 0.39 11.17 -8.70
N ILE A 40 -0.36 11.67 -7.73
CA ILE A 40 -1.07 12.96 -7.82
C ILE A 40 -0.08 14.11 -8.07
N GLU A 41 1.03 14.14 -7.36
CA GLU A 41 2.06 15.17 -7.50
C GLU A 41 2.78 15.11 -8.85
N HIS A 42 3.07 13.89 -9.34
CA HIS A 42 3.78 13.68 -10.59
C HIS A 42 2.94 14.08 -11.82
N TYR A 43 1.67 13.65 -11.85
CA TYR A 43 0.79 13.88 -12.99
C TYR A 43 -0.05 15.16 -12.87
N LYS A 44 -0.03 15.82 -11.71
CA LYS A 44 -0.85 17.02 -11.43
C LYS A 44 -2.35 16.78 -11.64
N MET A 45 -2.80 15.57 -11.36
CA MET A 45 -4.18 15.11 -11.49
C MET A 45 -4.60 14.36 -10.23
N THR A 46 -5.86 14.53 -9.83
CA THR A 46 -6.46 13.69 -8.82
C THR A 46 -6.75 12.29 -9.37
N ILE A 47 -6.85 11.29 -8.50
CA ILE A 47 -7.17 9.92 -8.93
C ILE A 47 -8.51 9.86 -9.68
N PRO A 48 -9.62 10.52 -9.23
CA PRO A 48 -10.85 10.59 -10.01
C PRO A 48 -10.68 11.20 -11.41
N GLU A 49 -9.86 12.24 -11.56
CA GLU A 49 -9.56 12.85 -12.86
C GLU A 49 -8.85 11.87 -13.80
N ILE A 50 -7.89 11.09 -13.27
CA ILE A 50 -7.19 10.07 -14.06
C ILE A 50 -8.17 8.99 -14.55
N PHE A 51 -9.06 8.52 -13.67
CA PHE A 51 -10.09 7.55 -14.04
C PHE A 51 -11.07 8.11 -15.08
N ALA A 52 -11.43 9.39 -14.98
CA ALA A 52 -12.29 10.05 -15.95
C ALA A 52 -11.62 10.21 -17.33
N GLU A 53 -10.30 10.44 -17.36
CA GLU A 53 -9.53 10.62 -18.58
C GLU A 53 -9.28 9.31 -19.32
N GLY A 54 -8.84 8.25 -18.65
CA GLY A 54 -8.41 7.01 -19.30
C GLY A 54 -8.80 5.73 -18.56
N GLY A 55 -9.65 5.83 -17.55
CA GLY A 55 -10.14 4.68 -16.79
C GLY A 55 -9.07 3.99 -15.94
N GLU A 56 -9.36 2.78 -15.51
CA GLU A 56 -8.46 1.98 -14.68
C GLU A 56 -7.13 1.70 -15.39
N SER A 57 -7.15 1.44 -16.69
CA SER A 57 -5.94 1.13 -17.46
C SER A 57 -4.91 2.26 -17.37
N LEU A 58 -5.33 3.51 -17.55
CA LEU A 58 -4.45 4.67 -17.42
C LEU A 58 -3.91 4.80 -15.99
N PHE A 59 -4.78 4.64 -15.00
CA PHE A 59 -4.37 4.68 -13.59
C PHE A 59 -3.30 3.62 -13.28
N ARG A 60 -3.47 2.38 -13.78
CA ARG A 60 -2.50 1.30 -13.58
C ARG A 60 -1.16 1.55 -14.27
N ASP A 61 -1.16 2.19 -15.43
CA ASP A 61 0.08 2.59 -16.10
C ASP A 61 0.80 3.70 -15.33
N TYR A 62 0.07 4.66 -14.80
CA TYR A 62 0.63 5.70 -13.94
C TYR A 62 1.17 5.11 -12.62
N GLU A 63 0.45 4.19 -12.04
CA GLU A 63 0.88 3.47 -10.83
C GLU A 63 2.18 2.68 -11.07
N HIS A 64 2.34 2.08 -12.26
CA HIS A 64 3.59 1.39 -12.64
C HIS A 64 4.77 2.37 -12.74
N GLU A 65 4.57 3.55 -13.31
CA GLU A 65 5.62 4.58 -13.35
C GLU A 65 6.03 5.01 -11.94
N ILE A 66 5.08 5.16 -11.03
CA ILE A 66 5.39 5.47 -9.62
C ILE A 66 6.16 4.32 -8.96
N ALA A 67 5.81 3.06 -9.25
CA ALA A 67 6.59 1.91 -8.76
C ALA A 67 8.05 1.97 -9.23
N ARG A 68 8.31 2.39 -10.48
CA ARG A 68 9.67 2.62 -10.98
C ARG A 68 10.40 3.72 -10.22
N GLN A 69 9.70 4.81 -9.88
CA GLN A 69 10.30 5.89 -9.08
C GLN A 69 10.65 5.42 -7.66
N VAL A 70 9.81 4.59 -7.05
CA VAL A 70 10.10 3.98 -5.73
C VAL A 70 11.41 3.20 -5.76
N CYS A 71 11.70 2.49 -6.85
CA CYS A 71 12.96 1.74 -6.99
C CYS A 71 14.21 2.61 -6.98
N GLY A 72 14.09 3.89 -7.31
CA GLY A 72 15.18 4.86 -7.26
C GLY A 72 15.32 5.57 -5.92
N LEU A 73 14.44 5.32 -4.96
CA LEU A 73 14.52 5.90 -3.63
C LEU A 73 15.62 5.21 -2.82
N GLY A 74 16.35 6.01 -2.04
CA GLY A 74 17.22 5.50 -0.99
C GLY A 74 16.43 5.03 0.24
N PRO A 75 17.10 4.91 1.39
CA PRO A 75 16.44 4.53 2.65
C PRO A 75 15.21 5.40 2.94
N SER A 76 14.05 4.77 3.01
CA SER A 76 12.75 5.44 3.14
C SER A 76 11.68 4.46 3.61
N VAL A 77 10.55 4.98 4.03
CA VAL A 77 9.34 4.19 4.28
C VAL A 77 8.30 4.55 3.22
N VAL A 78 7.80 3.56 2.51
CA VAL A 78 6.86 3.75 1.40
C VAL A 78 5.55 3.01 1.69
N SER A 79 4.43 3.72 1.66
CA SER A 79 3.09 3.13 1.72
C SER A 79 2.53 3.02 0.31
N THR A 80 2.19 1.81 -0.14
CA THR A 80 1.64 1.60 -1.48
C THR A 80 0.12 1.71 -1.51
N GLY A 81 -0.43 2.11 -2.65
CA GLY A 81 -1.86 1.94 -2.94
C GLY A 81 -2.27 0.46 -2.89
N GLY A 82 -3.52 0.18 -2.53
CA GLY A 82 -4.00 -1.19 -2.32
C GLY A 82 -3.91 -2.10 -3.54
N GLY A 83 -3.92 -1.54 -4.74
CA GLY A 83 -3.82 -2.30 -5.99
C GLY A 83 -2.42 -2.43 -6.59
N MET A 84 -1.43 -1.71 -6.08
CA MET A 84 -0.10 -1.66 -6.72
C MET A 84 0.56 -3.03 -6.83
N LEU A 85 0.59 -3.79 -5.76
CA LEU A 85 1.20 -5.13 -5.71
C LEU A 85 0.29 -6.26 -6.23
N THR A 86 -0.87 -5.92 -6.75
CA THR A 86 -1.74 -6.89 -7.41
C THR A 86 -1.38 -7.13 -8.89
N PHE A 87 -0.43 -6.38 -9.40
CA PHE A 87 0.13 -6.54 -10.74
C PHE A 87 1.59 -7.02 -10.63
N ASP A 88 1.88 -8.15 -11.26
CA ASP A 88 3.21 -8.78 -11.20
C ASP A 88 4.33 -7.84 -11.66
N ARG A 89 4.07 -7.01 -12.68
CA ARG A 89 5.03 -6.01 -13.15
C ARG A 89 5.52 -5.04 -12.06
N ASN A 90 4.66 -4.73 -11.09
CA ASN A 90 5.02 -3.88 -9.94
C ASN A 90 5.64 -4.71 -8.82
N GLY A 91 5.04 -5.86 -8.52
CA GLY A 91 5.51 -6.73 -7.44
C GLY A 91 6.95 -7.19 -7.64
N GLU A 92 7.29 -7.70 -8.83
CA GLU A 92 8.64 -8.13 -9.18
C GLU A 92 9.67 -7.00 -9.14
N LEU A 93 9.24 -5.79 -9.54
CA LEU A 93 10.08 -4.61 -9.53
C LEU A 93 10.40 -4.15 -8.10
N LEU A 94 9.37 -4.05 -7.27
CA LEU A 94 9.50 -3.58 -5.89
C LEU A 94 10.19 -4.59 -4.98
N GLU A 95 9.98 -5.90 -5.20
CA GLU A 95 10.66 -6.97 -4.45
C GLU A 95 12.17 -6.91 -4.58
N LYS A 96 12.67 -6.55 -5.77
CA LYS A 96 14.11 -6.39 -6.04
C LYS A 96 14.69 -5.10 -5.48
N SER A 97 13.85 -4.13 -5.16
CA SER A 97 14.27 -2.76 -4.82
C SER A 97 14.20 -2.45 -3.33
N GLY A 98 13.45 -3.23 -2.56
CA GLY A 98 13.26 -2.95 -1.15
C GLY A 98 12.70 -4.13 -0.37
N MET A 99 12.48 -3.91 0.92
CA MET A 99 11.90 -4.92 1.81
C MET A 99 10.40 -4.68 1.93
N ILE A 100 9.60 -5.63 1.41
CA ILE A 100 8.13 -5.53 1.42
C ILE A 100 7.57 -6.19 2.67
N PHE A 101 6.73 -5.43 3.39
CA PHE A 101 5.92 -5.90 4.52
C PHE A 101 4.44 -5.83 4.16
N TYR A 102 3.75 -6.95 4.31
CA TYR A 102 2.30 -7.00 4.16
C TYR A 102 1.62 -6.68 5.49
N ILE A 103 0.85 -5.61 5.53
CA ILE A 103 0.04 -5.23 6.69
C ILE A 103 -1.27 -6.03 6.62
N ASP A 104 -1.33 -7.10 7.40
CA ASP A 104 -2.45 -8.05 7.43
C ASP A 104 -3.48 -7.63 8.49
N ARG A 105 -4.45 -6.84 8.05
CA ARG A 105 -5.59 -6.45 8.89
C ARG A 105 -6.80 -7.29 8.53
N PRO A 106 -7.57 -7.81 9.52
CA PRO A 106 -8.78 -8.58 9.24
C PRO A 106 -9.79 -7.82 8.37
N PHE A 107 -10.46 -8.54 7.48
CA PHE A 107 -11.41 -7.96 6.53
C PHE A 107 -12.47 -7.10 7.22
N GLU A 108 -13.08 -7.59 8.30
CA GLU A 108 -14.15 -6.86 9.01
C GLU A 108 -13.67 -5.50 9.53
N ASP A 109 -12.42 -5.39 9.97
CA ASP A 109 -11.84 -4.14 10.43
C ASP A 109 -11.57 -3.18 9.27
N CYS A 110 -11.07 -3.69 8.15
CA CYS A 110 -10.90 -2.91 6.92
C CYS A 110 -12.25 -2.43 6.37
N TYR A 111 -13.23 -3.31 6.33
CA TYR A 111 -14.57 -3.00 5.84
C TYR A 111 -15.27 -1.94 6.68
N ARG A 112 -15.21 -2.06 8.00
CA ARG A 112 -15.78 -1.08 8.92
C ARG A 112 -15.19 0.31 8.70
N ASN A 113 -13.90 0.41 8.50
CA ASN A 113 -13.23 1.67 8.22
C ASN A 113 -13.54 2.19 6.81
N LEU A 114 -13.60 1.30 5.81
CA LEU A 114 -13.97 1.63 4.44
C LEU A 114 -15.41 2.15 4.35
N ALA A 115 -16.32 1.62 5.15
CA ALA A 115 -17.72 2.05 5.20
C ALA A 115 -17.91 3.50 5.70
N LEU A 116 -16.92 4.07 6.39
CA LEU A 116 -16.89 5.49 6.76
C LEU A 116 -16.57 6.41 5.55
N HIS A 117 -16.13 5.83 4.44
CA HIS A 117 -15.75 6.52 3.21
C HIS A 117 -16.47 5.92 1.99
N PRO A 118 -17.82 6.05 1.93
CA PRO A 118 -18.62 5.41 0.88
C PRO A 118 -18.36 5.98 -0.52
N GLU A 119 -17.70 7.13 -0.61
CA GLU A 119 -17.28 7.77 -1.86
C GLU A 119 -16.12 7.04 -2.56
N ARG A 120 -15.41 6.16 -1.87
CA ARG A 120 -14.29 5.43 -2.46
C ARG A 120 -14.76 4.48 -3.55
N PRO A 121 -14.05 4.40 -4.70
CA PRO A 121 -14.46 3.55 -5.84
C PRO A 121 -14.66 2.09 -5.48
N LEU A 122 -13.82 1.54 -4.60
CA LEU A 122 -13.92 0.14 -4.16
C LEU A 122 -15.24 -0.13 -3.40
N PHE A 123 -15.76 0.84 -2.66
CA PHE A 123 -17.00 0.69 -1.88
C PHE A 123 -18.24 1.03 -2.71
N LYS A 124 -18.17 2.07 -3.53
CA LYS A 124 -19.31 2.77 -4.11
C LYS A 124 -20.27 1.90 -4.94
N ASN A 125 -19.75 0.93 -5.69
CA ASN A 125 -20.50 0.12 -6.63
C ASN A 125 -20.39 -1.38 -6.37
N HIS A 126 -20.02 -1.77 -5.14
CA HIS A 126 -19.76 -3.16 -4.80
C HIS A 126 -20.50 -3.58 -3.53
N THR A 127 -20.96 -4.82 -3.50
CA THR A 127 -21.51 -5.44 -2.28
C THR A 127 -20.38 -5.79 -1.31
N LYS A 128 -20.73 -6.02 -0.04
CA LYS A 128 -19.77 -6.51 0.96
C LYS A 128 -19.08 -7.82 0.51
N GLU A 129 -19.84 -8.75 -0.09
CA GLU A 129 -19.32 -10.00 -0.60
C GLU A 129 -18.31 -9.79 -1.74
N GLU A 130 -18.60 -8.89 -2.67
CA GLU A 130 -17.66 -8.53 -3.75
C GLU A 130 -16.37 -7.91 -3.21
N ILE A 131 -16.47 -7.05 -2.19
CA ILE A 131 -15.31 -6.44 -1.53
C ILE A 131 -14.50 -7.50 -0.78
N ASP A 132 -15.15 -8.46 -0.11
CA ASP A 132 -14.48 -9.56 0.56
C ASP A 132 -13.74 -10.47 -0.45
N ASN A 133 -14.35 -10.77 -1.57
CA ASN A 133 -13.70 -11.52 -2.66
C ASN A 133 -12.45 -10.77 -3.19
N THR A 134 -12.54 -9.46 -3.34
CA THR A 134 -11.39 -8.63 -3.71
C THR A 134 -10.31 -8.68 -2.63
N TYR A 135 -10.69 -8.59 -1.37
CA TYR A 135 -9.77 -8.71 -0.23
C TYR A 135 -9.00 -10.05 -0.26
N LEU A 136 -9.72 -11.18 -0.41
CA LEU A 136 -9.12 -12.50 -0.44
C LEU A 136 -8.16 -12.69 -1.61
N THR A 137 -8.55 -12.23 -2.79
CA THR A 137 -7.70 -12.29 -4.00
C THR A 137 -6.43 -11.46 -3.81
N ARG A 138 -6.56 -10.23 -3.36
CA ARG A 138 -5.42 -9.33 -3.14
C ARG A 138 -4.51 -9.82 -2.02
N ARG A 139 -5.06 -10.41 -0.97
CA ARG A 139 -4.30 -10.99 0.14
C ARG A 139 -3.27 -12.01 -0.32
N GLY A 140 -3.66 -12.90 -1.23
CA GLY A 140 -2.74 -13.86 -1.84
C GLY A 140 -1.60 -13.20 -2.61
N LEU A 141 -1.90 -12.13 -3.35
CA LEU A 141 -0.93 -11.36 -4.12
C LEU A 141 0.03 -10.57 -3.23
N TYR A 142 -0.44 -9.97 -2.14
CA TYR A 142 0.44 -9.31 -1.17
C TYR A 142 1.43 -10.30 -0.56
N LYS A 143 0.95 -11.48 -0.16
CA LYS A 143 1.79 -12.54 0.42
C LYS A 143 2.83 -13.09 -0.57
N LYS A 144 2.54 -13.03 -1.86
CA LYS A 144 3.46 -13.48 -2.90
C LYS A 144 4.77 -12.69 -2.91
N TYR A 145 4.70 -11.38 -2.70
CA TYR A 145 5.86 -10.47 -2.79
C TYR A 145 6.39 -10.01 -1.43
N ALA A 146 5.58 -10.07 -0.39
CA ALA A 146 6.00 -9.62 0.92
C ALA A 146 6.97 -10.61 1.57
N LYS A 147 8.07 -10.08 2.11
CA LYS A 147 9.00 -10.86 2.91
C LYS A 147 8.40 -11.28 4.25
N TYR A 148 7.59 -10.41 4.84
CA TYR A 148 6.92 -10.64 6.11
C TYR A 148 5.47 -10.17 6.06
N ALA A 149 4.57 -10.95 6.69
CA ALA A 149 3.20 -10.52 6.99
C ALA A 149 3.13 -10.04 8.44
N ILE A 150 2.64 -8.83 8.63
CA ILE A 150 2.54 -8.17 9.93
C ILE A 150 1.06 -8.09 10.33
N PRO A 151 0.59 -8.87 11.31
CA PRO A 151 -0.76 -8.77 11.80
C PRO A 151 -1.02 -7.37 12.40
N ASN A 152 -2.07 -6.71 11.95
CA ASN A 152 -2.51 -5.42 12.49
C ASN A 152 -3.84 -5.57 13.22
N THR A 153 -3.80 -6.18 14.40
CA THR A 153 -4.93 -6.40 15.30
C THR A 153 -4.78 -5.66 16.63
N GLY A 154 -3.55 -5.30 17.00
CA GLY A 154 -3.21 -4.61 18.26
C GLY A 154 -2.99 -3.09 18.12
N GLY A 155 -3.28 -2.54 16.94
CA GLY A 155 -3.09 -1.13 16.65
C GLY A 155 -1.76 -0.81 15.94
N PRO A 156 -1.60 0.45 15.46
CA PRO A 156 -0.46 0.81 14.62
C PRO A 156 0.89 0.74 15.33
N GLN A 157 0.96 1.07 16.60
CA GLN A 157 2.20 1.01 17.39
C GLN A 157 2.71 -0.44 17.54
N ASP A 158 1.80 -1.40 17.74
CA ASP A 158 2.14 -2.82 17.81
C ASP A 158 2.70 -3.32 16.46
N ALA A 159 2.09 -2.92 15.35
CA ALA A 159 2.58 -3.24 14.01
C ALA A 159 3.96 -2.63 13.75
N VAL A 160 4.18 -1.37 14.14
CA VAL A 160 5.49 -0.70 14.03
C VAL A 160 6.55 -1.45 14.84
N ALA A 161 6.26 -1.85 16.08
CA ALA A 161 7.20 -2.60 16.90
C ALA A 161 7.58 -3.95 16.26
N LYS A 162 6.61 -4.66 15.66
CA LYS A 162 6.86 -5.91 14.93
C LYS A 162 7.74 -5.70 13.70
N ILE A 163 7.49 -4.66 12.90
CA ILE A 163 8.33 -4.33 11.75
C ILE A 163 9.75 -3.98 12.21
N TYR A 164 9.87 -3.10 13.21
CA TYR A 164 11.16 -2.67 13.72
C TYR A 164 12.03 -3.83 14.22
N ALA A 165 11.42 -4.84 14.83
CA ALA A 165 12.11 -6.03 15.30
C ALA A 165 12.65 -6.95 14.18
N LEU A 166 12.20 -6.74 12.93
CA LEU A 166 12.60 -7.51 11.74
C LEU A 166 13.63 -6.78 10.85
N LEU A 167 13.93 -5.52 11.17
CA LEU A 167 14.94 -4.72 10.47
C LEU A 167 16.34 -4.93 11.04
#